data_b72a7fca8f5e5f67e5034502e158cfc6
#
_entry.id   b72a7fca8f5e5f67e5034502e158cfc6
#
_cell.length_a   1.000
_cell.length_b   1.000
_cell.length_c   1.000
_cell.angle_alpha   90.00
_cell.angle_beta   90.00
_cell.angle_gamma   90.00
#
_symmetry.space_group_name_H-M   'P 1'
#
loop_
_entity.id
_entity.type
_entity.pdbx_description
1 polymer ?
#
loop_
_entity_poly.entity_id
_entity_poly.type
_entity_poly.pdbx_seq_one_letter_code
_entity_poly.pdbx_strand_id
1 'polypeptide(L)'
;TRKILRASAHAAMETGAPILIHPGFHDDSPAHIMNDLLEAGMDPKRVIIGHLDLIGDINKIREIGEMGAMLEHDRFGWEDTNWPAIGDQEIGAISDVQRMQRFEQLVEWGLLDKILMAHDICLKTDTTAYGGKGSAHILENIVPRMRKRGWKQEQIDTILVDNPKKILTFV
;
A
#
# COMPACT_ATOMS: atom_id res chain seq x y z
N THR A 1 -18.51 -11.79 2.67
CA THR A 1 -17.41 -10.81 2.62
C THR A 1 -17.88 -9.41 3.03
N ARG A 2 -18.91 -8.77 2.38
CA ARG A 2 -19.44 -7.45 2.76
C ARG A 2 -19.85 -7.35 4.25
N LYS A 3 -20.46 -8.39 4.82
CA LYS A 3 -20.84 -8.42 6.24
C LYS A 3 -19.64 -8.27 7.17
N ILE A 4 -18.53 -8.95 6.88
CA ILE A 4 -17.30 -8.87 7.69
C ILE A 4 -16.69 -7.47 7.53
N LEU A 5 -16.58 -6.96 6.30
CA LEU A 5 -16.05 -5.62 6.04
C LEU A 5 -16.81 -4.54 6.82
N ARG A 6 -18.15 -4.56 6.80
CA ARG A 6 -18.99 -3.62 7.57
C ARG A 6 -18.80 -3.79 9.09
N ALA A 7 -18.70 -5.02 9.58
CA ALA A 7 -18.45 -5.27 11.00
C ALA A 7 -17.07 -4.72 11.43
N SER A 8 -16.05 -4.88 10.57
CA SER A 8 -14.71 -4.31 10.81
C SER A 8 -14.76 -2.78 10.82
N ALA A 9 -15.53 -2.16 9.91
CA ALA A 9 -15.72 -0.71 9.89
C ALA A 9 -16.33 -0.21 11.20
N HIS A 10 -17.39 -0.86 11.70
CA HIS A 10 -18.00 -0.49 12.98
C HIS A 10 -17.02 -0.64 14.15
N ALA A 11 -16.29 -1.75 14.22
CA ALA A 11 -15.28 -1.95 15.27
C ALA A 11 -14.16 -0.89 15.22
N ALA A 12 -13.72 -0.52 14.02
CA ALA A 12 -12.72 0.53 13.84
C ALA A 12 -13.25 1.91 14.28
N MET A 13 -14.48 2.26 13.95
CA MET A 13 -15.10 3.51 14.39
C MET A 13 -15.28 3.57 15.90
N GLU A 14 -15.63 2.46 16.56
CA GLU A 14 -15.78 2.39 18.01
C GLU A 14 -14.44 2.47 18.76
N THR A 15 -13.36 1.96 18.15
CA THR A 15 -12.04 1.89 18.81
C THR A 15 -11.09 3.00 18.41
N GLY A 16 -11.39 3.74 17.33
CA GLY A 16 -10.48 4.71 16.73
C GLY A 16 -9.30 4.07 15.97
N ALA A 17 -9.33 2.75 15.76
CA ALA A 17 -8.30 2.04 15.01
C ALA A 17 -8.44 2.28 13.49
N PRO A 18 -7.34 2.31 12.72
CA PRO A 18 -7.43 2.23 11.28
C PRO A 18 -7.78 0.81 10.82
N ILE A 19 -8.23 0.69 9.56
CA ILE A 19 -8.39 -0.61 8.90
C ILE A 19 -7.32 -0.75 7.83
N LEU A 20 -6.59 -1.87 7.86
CA LEU A 20 -5.71 -2.32 6.77
C LEU A 20 -6.44 -3.41 5.98
N ILE A 21 -6.50 -3.24 4.67
CA ILE A 21 -7.28 -4.07 3.75
C ILE A 21 -6.36 -4.78 2.75
N HIS A 22 -6.49 -6.11 2.66
CA HIS A 22 -6.05 -6.88 1.50
C HIS A 22 -7.18 -6.85 0.46
N PRO A 23 -7.06 -6.09 -0.65
CA PRO A 23 -8.18 -5.82 -1.55
C PRO A 23 -8.50 -6.98 -2.51
N GLY A 24 -7.69 -8.03 -2.52
CA GLY A 24 -7.71 -9.05 -3.57
C GLY A 24 -6.88 -8.61 -4.78
N PHE A 25 -7.12 -9.26 -5.93
CA PHE A 25 -6.22 -9.12 -7.09
C PHE A 25 -6.89 -8.43 -8.30
N HIS A 26 -8.17 -8.11 -8.23
CA HIS A 26 -8.87 -7.43 -9.31
C HIS A 26 -8.71 -5.91 -9.17
N ASP A 27 -8.39 -5.23 -10.27
CA ASP A 27 -8.11 -3.80 -10.29
C ASP A 27 -9.25 -2.92 -9.75
N ASP A 28 -10.51 -3.35 -9.88
CA ASP A 28 -11.68 -2.62 -9.36
C ASP A 28 -12.00 -2.92 -7.89
N SER A 29 -11.37 -3.95 -7.32
CA SER A 29 -11.67 -4.42 -5.98
C SER A 29 -11.46 -3.34 -4.90
N PRO A 30 -10.34 -2.58 -4.93
CA PRO A 30 -10.12 -1.49 -3.98
C PRO A 30 -11.23 -0.44 -3.97
N ALA A 31 -11.69 0.00 -5.15
CA ALA A 31 -12.74 1.01 -5.26
C ALA A 31 -14.09 0.49 -4.72
N HIS A 32 -14.44 -0.76 -5.02
CA HIS A 32 -15.65 -1.39 -4.47
C HIS A 32 -15.60 -1.50 -2.94
N ILE A 33 -14.44 -1.86 -2.38
CA ILE A 33 -14.22 -1.94 -0.94
C ILE A 33 -14.36 -0.56 -0.30
N MET A 34 -13.74 0.46 -0.89
CA MET A 34 -13.86 1.83 -0.41
C MET A 34 -15.32 2.30 -0.37
N ASN A 35 -16.08 2.04 -1.43
CA ASN A 35 -17.50 2.38 -1.46
C ASN A 35 -18.31 1.67 -0.35
N ASP A 36 -18.06 0.37 -0.13
CA ASP A 36 -18.72 -0.39 0.95
C ASP A 36 -18.38 0.15 2.35
N LEU A 37 -17.14 0.63 2.57
CA LEU A 37 -16.70 1.23 3.82
C LEU A 37 -17.31 2.62 4.03
N LEU A 38 -17.37 3.44 2.98
CA LEU A 38 -18.02 4.76 3.02
C LEU A 38 -19.52 4.64 3.28
N GLU A 39 -20.21 3.67 2.64
CA GLU A 39 -21.61 3.35 2.94
C GLU A 39 -21.84 2.92 4.40
N ALA A 40 -20.83 2.29 5.03
CA ALA A 40 -20.87 1.93 6.43
C ALA A 40 -20.56 3.10 7.39
N GLY A 41 -20.21 4.28 6.86
CA GLY A 41 -19.88 5.48 7.63
C GLY A 41 -18.42 5.63 8.04
N MET A 42 -17.53 4.78 7.50
CA MET A 42 -16.09 4.85 7.81
C MET A 42 -15.46 6.11 7.26
N ASP A 43 -14.62 6.79 8.07
CA ASP A 43 -13.76 7.87 7.57
C ASP A 43 -12.70 7.28 6.62
N PRO A 44 -12.67 7.68 5.34
CA PRO A 44 -11.69 7.17 4.38
C PRO A 44 -10.24 7.44 4.81
N LYS A 45 -9.99 8.48 5.59
CA LYS A 45 -8.66 8.79 6.14
C LYS A 45 -8.16 7.76 7.16
N ARG A 46 -9.02 6.83 7.59
CA ARG A 46 -8.70 5.74 8.52
C ARG A 46 -8.63 4.38 7.80
N VAL A 47 -8.60 4.39 6.46
CA VAL A 47 -8.50 3.19 5.63
C VAL A 47 -7.13 3.12 4.97
N ILE A 48 -6.49 1.97 5.06
CA ILE A 48 -5.25 1.63 4.35
C ILE A 48 -5.61 0.55 3.33
N ILE A 49 -5.34 0.79 2.07
CA ILE A 49 -5.45 -0.24 1.03
C ILE A 49 -4.04 -0.75 0.74
N GLY A 50 -3.77 -2.00 1.11
CA GLY A 50 -2.52 -2.70 0.87
C GLY A 50 -2.44 -3.30 -0.53
N HIS A 51 -1.28 -3.88 -0.83
CA HIS A 51 -1.01 -4.62 -2.07
C HIS A 51 -1.31 -3.84 -3.37
N LEU A 52 -1.23 -2.50 -3.34
CA LEU A 52 -1.44 -1.69 -4.54
C LEU A 52 -0.37 -1.90 -5.62
N ASP A 53 0.71 -2.59 -5.26
CA ASP A 53 1.70 -3.12 -6.22
C ASP A 53 1.08 -4.05 -7.28
N LEU A 54 0.00 -4.72 -6.92
CA LEU A 54 -0.67 -5.72 -7.76
C LEU A 54 -1.76 -5.12 -8.66
N ILE A 55 -2.11 -3.86 -8.44
CA ILE A 55 -3.08 -3.15 -9.27
C ILE A 55 -2.37 -2.65 -10.54
N GLY A 56 -2.86 -3.05 -11.71
CA GLY A 56 -2.24 -2.73 -12.99
C GLY A 56 -2.35 -1.26 -13.37
N ASP A 57 -3.55 -0.70 -13.22
CA ASP A 57 -3.85 0.69 -13.61
C ASP A 57 -3.61 1.67 -12.46
N ILE A 58 -2.58 2.50 -12.60
CA ILE A 58 -2.24 3.52 -11.60
C ILE A 58 -3.34 4.60 -11.42
N ASN A 59 -4.21 4.83 -12.42
CA ASN A 59 -5.31 5.77 -12.27
C ASN A 59 -6.34 5.28 -11.26
N LYS A 60 -6.53 3.96 -11.15
CA LYS A 60 -7.38 3.36 -10.09
C LYS A 60 -6.78 3.56 -8.69
N ILE A 61 -5.46 3.50 -8.59
CA ILE A 61 -4.74 3.82 -7.33
C ILE A 61 -4.93 5.30 -6.98
N ARG A 62 -4.81 6.18 -7.97
CA ARG A 62 -5.09 7.62 -7.80
C ARG A 62 -6.51 7.87 -7.28
N GLU A 63 -7.52 7.26 -7.90
CA GLU A 63 -8.92 7.38 -7.49
C GLU A 63 -9.12 7.07 -6.00
N ILE A 64 -8.52 5.97 -5.52
CA ILE A 64 -8.59 5.57 -4.10
C ILE A 64 -7.94 6.61 -3.19
N GLY A 65 -6.79 7.17 -3.59
CA GLY A 65 -6.13 8.25 -2.87
C GLY A 65 -6.97 9.53 -2.81
N GLU A 66 -7.63 9.87 -3.92
CA GLU A 66 -8.56 11.01 -4.00
C GLU A 66 -9.83 10.78 -3.14
N MET A 67 -10.28 9.53 -2.97
CA MET A 67 -11.32 9.17 -2.00
C MET A 67 -10.87 9.35 -0.54
N GLY A 68 -9.57 9.45 -0.27
CA GLY A 68 -8.99 9.77 1.03
C GLY A 68 -8.21 8.65 1.71
N ALA A 69 -8.19 7.45 1.16
CA ALA A 69 -7.46 6.31 1.74
C ALA A 69 -5.94 6.46 1.65
N MET A 70 -5.24 5.75 2.53
CA MET A 70 -3.79 5.55 2.45
C MET A 70 -3.49 4.47 1.42
N LEU A 71 -2.45 4.70 0.63
CA LEU A 71 -2.03 3.92 -0.52
C LEU A 71 -0.78 3.12 -0.17
N GLU A 72 -0.92 1.85 0.18
CA GLU A 72 0.21 1.04 0.60
C GLU A 72 0.74 0.18 -0.55
N HIS A 73 2.01 0.40 -0.89
CA HIS A 73 2.82 -0.48 -1.71
C HIS A 73 3.74 -1.26 -0.77
N ASP A 74 3.40 -2.52 -0.54
CA ASP A 74 3.96 -3.30 0.56
C ASP A 74 4.85 -4.47 0.12
N ARG A 75 5.23 -4.51 -1.15
CA ARG A 75 6.05 -5.61 -1.69
C ARG A 75 7.45 -5.19 -2.10
N PHE A 76 8.03 -4.20 -1.44
CA PHE A 76 9.42 -3.83 -1.68
C PHE A 76 10.38 -5.00 -1.36
N GLY A 77 11.19 -5.36 -2.36
CA GLY A 77 12.06 -6.52 -2.31
C GLY A 77 11.51 -7.76 -3.01
N TRP A 78 10.23 -7.79 -3.34
CA TRP A 78 9.62 -8.84 -4.14
C TRP A 78 9.80 -8.50 -5.63
N GLU A 79 10.80 -9.10 -6.26
CA GLU A 79 11.08 -8.90 -7.68
C GLU A 79 10.80 -10.17 -8.50
N ASP A 80 10.27 -11.20 -7.86
CA ASP A 80 9.90 -12.45 -8.51
C ASP A 80 8.52 -12.33 -9.13
N THR A 81 8.45 -12.57 -10.43
CA THR A 81 7.22 -12.50 -11.23
C THR A 81 6.50 -13.83 -11.36
N ASN A 82 6.99 -14.88 -10.70
CA ASN A 82 6.46 -16.25 -10.83
C ASN A 82 5.23 -16.53 -9.94
N TRP A 83 4.35 -15.55 -9.77
CA TRP A 83 3.08 -15.81 -9.12
C TRP A 83 2.16 -16.54 -10.09
N PRO A 84 1.55 -17.67 -9.65
CA PRO A 84 0.57 -18.35 -10.48
C PRO A 84 -0.61 -17.42 -10.76
N ALA A 85 -1.12 -17.47 -11.98
CA ALA A 85 -2.36 -16.80 -12.32
C ALA A 85 -3.47 -17.23 -11.34
N ILE A 86 -4.22 -16.27 -10.82
CA ILE A 86 -5.41 -16.55 -10.01
C ILE A 86 -6.63 -16.40 -10.92
N GLY A 87 -7.24 -17.51 -11.29
CA GLY A 87 -8.28 -17.56 -12.32
C GLY A 87 -7.71 -17.17 -13.68
N ASP A 88 -8.38 -16.21 -14.36
CA ASP A 88 -7.97 -15.73 -15.69
C ASP A 88 -7.04 -14.51 -15.62
N GLN A 89 -6.58 -14.10 -14.41
CA GLN A 89 -5.73 -12.93 -14.23
C GLN A 89 -4.27 -13.34 -14.06
N GLU A 90 -3.39 -12.80 -14.91
CA GLU A 90 -1.96 -12.75 -14.63
C GLU A 90 -1.71 -11.73 -13.52
N ILE A 91 -1.19 -12.19 -12.39
CA ILE A 91 -0.74 -11.31 -11.32
C ILE A 91 0.69 -10.93 -11.62
N GLY A 92 0.88 -9.76 -12.21
CA GLY A 92 2.21 -9.19 -12.46
C GLY A 92 2.75 -8.52 -11.19
N ALA A 93 3.82 -9.07 -10.62
CA ALA A 93 4.59 -8.32 -9.63
C ALA A 93 5.43 -7.24 -10.35
N ILE A 94 5.29 -5.99 -9.93
CA ILE A 94 6.16 -4.92 -10.41
C ILE A 94 7.48 -4.90 -9.64
N SER A 95 8.56 -4.44 -10.28
CA SER A 95 9.88 -4.29 -9.65
C SER A 95 9.92 -3.08 -8.69
N ASP A 96 10.92 -3.04 -7.80
CA ASP A 96 11.17 -1.89 -6.93
C ASP A 96 11.36 -0.58 -7.73
N VAL A 97 11.94 -0.66 -8.92
CA VAL A 97 12.07 0.51 -9.82
C VAL A 97 10.70 1.03 -10.24
N GLN A 98 9.80 0.13 -10.63
CA GLN A 98 8.45 0.49 -11.03
C GLN A 98 7.61 1.01 -9.84
N ARG A 99 7.81 0.46 -8.62
CA ARG A 99 7.20 1.00 -7.39
C ARG A 99 7.62 2.44 -7.15
N MET A 100 8.93 2.74 -7.24
CA MET A 100 9.43 4.11 -7.11
C MET A 100 8.87 5.05 -8.19
N GLN A 101 8.74 4.58 -9.44
CA GLN A 101 8.12 5.35 -10.52
C GLN A 101 6.65 5.66 -10.23
N ARG A 102 5.89 4.69 -9.70
CA ARG A 102 4.51 4.93 -9.25
C ARG A 102 4.44 5.97 -8.15
N PHE A 103 5.36 5.93 -7.18
CA PHE A 103 5.43 6.95 -6.13
C PHE A 103 5.69 8.34 -6.70
N GLU A 104 6.60 8.46 -7.69
CA GLU A 104 6.85 9.72 -8.38
C GLU A 104 5.57 10.27 -9.02
N GLN A 105 4.80 9.42 -9.71
CA GLN A 105 3.51 9.82 -10.30
C GLN A 105 2.47 10.22 -9.23
N LEU A 106 2.38 9.48 -8.13
CA LEU A 106 1.47 9.82 -7.02
C LEU A 106 1.85 11.16 -6.39
N VAL A 107 3.15 11.45 -6.25
CA VAL A 107 3.64 12.74 -5.75
C VAL A 107 3.31 13.89 -6.71
N GLU A 108 3.48 13.69 -8.02
CA GLU A 108 3.07 14.66 -9.06
C GLU A 108 1.56 14.97 -8.98
N TRP A 109 0.75 14.01 -8.58
CA TRP A 109 -0.70 14.19 -8.35
C TRP A 109 -1.06 14.76 -6.97
N GLY A 110 -0.05 15.11 -6.15
CA GLY A 110 -0.26 15.70 -4.83
C GLY A 110 -0.65 14.71 -3.72
N LEU A 111 -0.40 13.41 -3.93
CA LEU A 111 -0.79 12.34 -3.01
C LEU A 111 0.34 11.86 -2.07
N LEU A 112 1.43 12.65 -1.91
CA LEU A 112 2.56 12.29 -1.04
C LEU A 112 2.11 11.90 0.38
N ASP A 113 1.16 12.64 0.93
CA ASP A 113 0.62 12.44 2.29
C ASP A 113 -0.28 11.19 2.43
N LYS A 114 -0.43 10.41 1.36
CA LYS A 114 -1.20 9.17 1.31
C LYS A 114 -0.33 7.93 1.13
N ILE A 115 0.93 8.08 0.75
CA ILE A 115 1.80 6.95 0.40
C ILE A 115 2.30 6.24 1.66
N LEU A 116 2.16 4.91 1.68
CA LEU A 116 2.80 4.01 2.63
C LEU A 116 3.65 2.99 1.88
N MET A 117 4.72 2.48 2.53
CA MET A 117 5.56 1.45 1.97
C MET A 117 5.94 0.41 3.02
N ALA A 118 5.97 -0.86 2.60
CA ALA A 118 6.31 -1.99 3.45
C ALA A 118 6.97 -3.12 2.64
N HIS A 119 7.19 -4.29 3.26
CA HIS A 119 7.90 -5.42 2.65
C HIS A 119 7.02 -6.65 2.46
N ASP A 120 5.89 -6.76 3.16
CA ASP A 120 5.03 -7.96 3.19
C ASP A 120 5.84 -9.25 3.45
N ILE A 121 6.73 -9.24 4.44
CA ILE A 121 7.53 -10.43 4.78
C ILE A 121 6.61 -11.45 5.46
N CYS A 122 6.20 -12.45 4.71
CA CYS A 122 5.30 -13.49 5.18
C CYS A 122 5.86 -14.91 5.03
N LEU A 123 6.89 -15.10 4.21
CA LEU A 123 7.54 -16.38 4.01
C LEU A 123 8.94 -16.40 4.63
N LYS A 124 9.38 -17.58 5.02
CA LYS A 124 10.73 -17.80 5.51
C LYS A 124 11.80 -17.38 4.49
N THR A 125 11.51 -17.60 3.21
CA THR A 125 12.38 -17.22 2.08
C THR A 125 12.52 -15.71 1.90
N ASP A 126 11.65 -14.89 2.47
CA ASP A 126 11.74 -13.44 2.36
C ASP A 126 12.77 -12.84 3.31
N THR A 127 13.17 -13.62 4.33
CA THR A 127 14.18 -13.19 5.29
C THR A 127 15.60 -13.37 4.76
N THR A 128 16.53 -12.51 5.19
CA THR A 128 17.93 -12.53 4.73
C THR A 128 18.63 -13.85 4.99
N ALA A 129 18.28 -14.55 6.08
CA ALA A 129 18.86 -15.86 6.42
C ALA A 129 18.57 -16.95 5.39
N TYR A 130 17.55 -16.76 4.57
CA TYR A 130 17.12 -17.73 3.54
C TYR A 130 17.17 -17.15 2.12
N GLY A 131 17.93 -16.06 1.92
CA GLY A 131 18.17 -15.48 0.60
C GLY A 131 17.21 -14.35 0.19
N GLY A 132 16.23 -14.01 1.02
CA GLY A 132 15.34 -12.88 0.79
C GLY A 132 16.00 -11.53 1.11
N LYS A 133 15.26 -10.47 0.84
CA LYS A 133 15.73 -9.09 1.05
C LYS A 133 15.68 -8.65 2.51
N GLY A 134 14.75 -9.22 3.30
CA GLY A 134 14.57 -8.93 4.71
C GLY A 134 14.00 -7.55 5.00
N SER A 135 13.77 -7.28 6.29
CA SER A 135 13.06 -6.07 6.76
C SER A 135 13.88 -4.78 6.64
N ALA A 136 15.18 -4.85 6.38
CA ALA A 136 16.03 -3.66 6.21
C ALA A 136 16.08 -3.14 4.77
N HIS A 137 15.52 -3.88 3.80
CA HIS A 137 15.66 -3.61 2.37
C HIS A 137 15.25 -2.18 1.97
N ILE A 138 14.14 -1.67 2.50
CA ILE A 138 13.70 -0.29 2.23
C ILE A 138 14.78 0.70 2.66
N LEU A 139 15.29 0.58 3.89
CA LEU A 139 16.26 1.54 4.44
C LEU A 139 17.64 1.42 3.77
N GLU A 140 18.10 0.20 3.51
CA GLU A 140 19.44 -0.06 2.98
C GLU A 140 19.53 0.09 1.46
N ASN A 141 18.46 -0.19 0.73
CA ASN A 141 18.49 -0.22 -0.73
C ASN A 141 17.54 0.80 -1.39
N ILE A 142 16.30 0.94 -0.92
CA ILE A 142 15.31 1.79 -1.59
C ILE A 142 15.55 3.27 -1.26
N VAL A 143 15.73 3.63 0.00
CA VAL A 143 15.98 5.02 0.41
C VAL A 143 17.21 5.62 -0.30
N PRO A 144 18.36 4.94 -0.37
CA PRO A 144 19.48 5.44 -1.18
C PRO A 144 19.17 5.62 -2.67
N ARG A 145 18.33 4.76 -3.24
CA ARG A 145 17.88 4.89 -4.64
C ARG A 145 16.93 6.09 -4.81
N MET A 146 15.98 6.31 -3.89
CA MET A 146 15.11 7.48 -3.89
C MET A 146 15.93 8.78 -3.89
N ARG A 147 16.95 8.89 -3.00
CA ARG A 147 17.86 10.05 -2.98
C ARG A 147 18.58 10.26 -4.31
N LYS A 148 19.08 9.18 -4.95
CA LYS A 148 19.73 9.25 -6.27
C LYS A 148 18.77 9.69 -7.38
N ARG A 149 17.47 9.45 -7.23
CA ARG A 149 16.40 9.88 -8.13
C ARG A 149 15.90 11.30 -7.85
N GLY A 150 16.49 12.00 -6.87
CA GLY A 150 16.17 13.40 -6.56
C GLY A 150 15.10 13.60 -5.50
N TRP A 151 14.68 12.55 -4.80
CA TRP A 151 13.77 12.68 -3.66
C TRP A 151 14.40 13.49 -2.54
N LYS A 152 13.67 14.47 -2.01
CA LYS A 152 14.08 15.24 -0.84
C LYS A 152 13.90 14.41 0.44
N GLN A 153 14.72 14.69 1.45
CA GLN A 153 14.65 13.97 2.72
C GLN A 153 13.25 14.11 3.36
N GLU A 154 12.65 15.30 3.30
CA GLU A 154 11.31 15.56 3.84
C GLU A 154 10.23 14.69 3.19
N GLN A 155 10.34 14.40 1.89
CA GLN A 155 9.40 13.51 1.19
C GLN A 155 9.57 12.06 1.65
N ILE A 156 10.82 11.63 1.85
CA ILE A 156 11.14 10.30 2.36
C ILE A 156 10.63 10.15 3.79
N ASP A 157 10.86 11.15 4.63
CA ASP A 157 10.39 11.17 6.03
C ASP A 157 8.85 11.17 6.10
N THR A 158 8.18 11.89 5.20
CA THR A 158 6.72 11.86 5.10
C THR A 158 6.22 10.42 4.88
N ILE A 159 6.81 9.68 3.94
CA ILE A 159 6.38 8.31 3.61
C ILE A 159 6.72 7.33 4.74
N LEU A 160 7.92 7.42 5.33
CA LEU A 160 8.42 6.42 6.27
C LEU A 160 8.04 6.71 7.73
N VAL A 161 7.73 7.95 8.08
CA VAL A 161 7.52 8.36 9.46
C VAL A 161 6.18 9.06 9.66
N ASP A 162 5.92 10.16 8.94
CA ASP A 162 4.76 11.01 9.23
C ASP A 162 3.45 10.33 8.85
N ASN A 163 3.36 9.74 7.65
CA ASN A 163 2.17 9.03 7.21
C ASN A 163 1.85 7.81 8.10
N PRO A 164 2.81 6.89 8.39
CA PRO A 164 2.57 5.79 9.32
C PRO A 164 2.17 6.27 10.72
N LYS A 165 2.84 7.28 11.26
CA LYS A 165 2.51 7.86 12.56
C LYS A 165 1.09 8.39 12.58
N LYS A 166 0.68 9.14 11.55
CA LYS A 166 -0.65 9.73 11.44
C LYS A 166 -1.74 8.67 11.38
N ILE A 167 -1.59 7.65 10.54
CA ILE A 167 -2.63 6.64 10.32
C ILE A 167 -2.72 5.63 11.47
N LEU A 168 -1.58 5.26 12.07
CA LEU A 168 -1.54 4.26 13.13
C LEU A 168 -1.89 4.81 14.53
N THR A 169 -1.95 6.13 14.69
CA THR A 169 -2.41 6.74 15.94
C THR A 169 -3.91 6.53 16.11
N PHE A 170 -4.31 5.96 17.25
CA PHE A 170 -5.72 5.83 17.62
C PHE A 170 -6.34 7.20 17.93
N VAL A 171 -7.57 7.42 17.51
CA VAL A 171 -8.30 8.69 17.64
C VAL A 171 -9.66 8.47 18.30
#